data_3826dccab5ff707b588b203be09cc24c
#
_entry.id   3826dccab5ff707b588b203be09cc24c
#
_cell.length_a   1.000
_cell.length_b   1.000
_cell.length_c   1.000
_cell.angle_alpha   90.00
_cell.angle_beta   90.00
_cell.angle_gamma   90.00
#
_symmetry.space_group_name_H-M   'P 1'
#
loop_
_entity.id
_entity.type
_entity.pdbx_description
1 polymer ?
#
loop_
_entity_poly.entity_id
_entity_poly.type
_entity_poly.pdbx_seq_one_letter_code
_entity_poly.pdbx_strand_id
1 'polypeptide(L)'
;LIKMNKNLIKQFIEEHSETVKKFDEAKIDKAIKMMINAFNNGSKVFWCGNGGSAAQANHLSAEMVGGMFKEKNEPLKSICLNVDTSFITAWSNDDSFNSIFTRQIQSLCSKNDIVIMLSTSGNSENLILAADYCNQNNVTVVSFTGNDGGKLVSLSDYNIHIKSDCTQRIQEMHILIGHIICAEVENYFKK
;
A
#
# COMPACT_ATOMS: atom_id res chain seq x y z
N LEU A 1 -37.22 17.82 5.65
CA LEU A 1 -35.97 18.23 6.31
C LEU A 1 -35.16 16.99 6.61
N ILE A 2 -33.99 16.88 5.99
CA ILE A 2 -33.02 15.79 6.24
C ILE A 2 -32.45 16.01 7.65
N LYS A 3 -32.71 15.05 8.56
CA LYS A 3 -32.18 15.10 9.93
C LYS A 3 -30.79 14.48 9.97
N MET A 4 -29.77 15.30 9.98
CA MET A 4 -28.37 14.83 10.10
C MET A 4 -28.09 14.31 11.50
N ASN A 5 -27.38 13.18 11.60
CA ASN A 5 -26.90 12.65 12.87
C ASN A 5 -25.54 13.31 13.24
N LYS A 6 -25.61 14.44 13.92
CA LYS A 6 -24.40 15.20 14.37
C LYS A 6 -23.49 14.37 15.29
N ASN A 7 -24.04 13.42 16.04
CA ASN A 7 -23.26 12.56 16.93
C ASN A 7 -22.37 11.60 16.13
N LEU A 8 -22.89 11.08 14.99
CA LEU A 8 -22.10 10.19 14.11
C LEU A 8 -20.89 10.92 13.51
N ILE A 9 -21.07 12.16 13.05
CA ILE A 9 -19.96 12.97 12.49
C ILE A 9 -18.86 13.15 13.55
N LYS A 10 -19.26 13.56 14.76
CA LYS A 10 -18.30 13.76 15.86
C LYS A 10 -17.57 12.47 16.21
N GLN A 11 -18.30 11.36 16.33
CA GLN A 11 -17.75 10.05 16.61
C GLN A 11 -16.67 9.65 15.59
N PHE A 12 -16.93 9.79 14.28
CA PHE A 12 -15.97 9.45 13.23
C PHE A 12 -14.67 10.26 13.34
N ILE A 13 -14.78 11.55 13.62
CA ILE A 13 -13.60 12.43 13.79
C ILE A 13 -12.80 12.04 15.05
N GLU A 14 -13.49 11.73 16.15
CA GLU A 14 -12.86 11.33 17.40
C GLU A 14 -12.14 9.99 17.27
N GLU A 15 -12.80 8.97 16.69
CA GLU A 15 -12.20 7.66 16.43
C GLU A 15 -10.95 7.76 15.55
N HIS A 16 -11.00 8.58 14.48
CA HIS A 16 -9.83 8.82 13.64
C HIS A 16 -8.68 9.46 14.45
N SER A 17 -8.98 10.52 15.19
CA SER A 17 -8.00 11.24 16.00
C SER A 17 -7.33 10.33 17.05
N GLU A 18 -8.10 9.44 17.69
CA GLU A 18 -7.57 8.48 18.65
C GLU A 18 -6.72 7.39 17.97
N THR A 19 -7.06 6.99 16.75
CA THR A 19 -6.26 6.02 16.00
C THR A 19 -4.91 6.60 15.60
N VAL A 20 -4.88 7.88 15.17
CA VAL A 20 -3.63 8.60 14.86
C VAL A 20 -2.74 8.70 16.11
N LYS A 21 -3.27 9.12 17.25
CA LYS A 21 -2.50 9.28 18.51
C LYS A 21 -1.86 7.98 19.01
N LYS A 22 -2.47 6.83 18.72
CA LYS A 22 -1.98 5.52 19.15
C LYS A 22 -0.95 4.90 18.20
N PHE A 23 -0.71 5.52 17.06
CA PHE A 23 0.22 5.00 16.08
C PHE A 23 1.67 5.34 16.45
N ASP A 24 2.55 4.37 16.29
CA ASP A 24 3.99 4.53 16.55
C ASP A 24 4.68 5.04 15.26
N GLU A 25 5.02 6.32 15.25
CA GLU A 25 5.64 7.01 14.11
C GLU A 25 6.98 6.40 13.69
N ALA A 26 7.74 5.81 14.62
CA ALA A 26 9.03 5.18 14.31
C ALA A 26 8.91 4.01 13.31
N LYS A 27 7.73 3.45 13.15
CA LYS A 27 7.46 2.41 12.14
C LYS A 27 7.52 2.93 10.71
N ILE A 28 7.33 4.23 10.48
CA ILE A 28 7.36 4.81 9.12
C ILE A 28 8.80 4.87 8.61
N ASP A 29 9.77 5.19 9.47
CA ASP A 29 11.18 5.39 9.12
C ASP A 29 11.79 4.18 8.39
N LYS A 30 11.47 2.97 8.84
CA LYS A 30 12.00 1.76 8.21
C LYS A 30 11.45 1.59 6.79
N ALA A 31 10.16 1.83 6.56
CA ALA A 31 9.56 1.75 5.23
C ALA A 31 10.17 2.81 4.29
N ILE A 32 10.35 4.04 4.76
CA ILE A 32 11.01 5.12 4.01
C ILE A 32 12.41 4.68 3.57
N LYS A 33 13.23 4.19 4.51
CA LYS A 33 14.60 3.72 4.23
C LYS A 33 14.63 2.58 3.22
N MET A 34 13.70 1.63 3.32
CA MET A 34 13.59 0.52 2.36
C MET A 34 13.29 1.04 0.95
N MET A 35 12.36 1.98 0.80
CA MET A 35 12.00 2.55 -0.50
C MET A 35 13.13 3.41 -1.09
N ILE A 36 13.78 4.25 -0.29
CA ILE A 36 14.93 5.05 -0.71
C ILE A 36 16.05 4.13 -1.21
N ASN A 37 16.36 3.07 -0.47
CA ASN A 37 17.38 2.11 -0.87
C ASN A 37 17.03 1.40 -2.19
N ALA A 38 15.77 1.01 -2.37
CA ALA A 38 15.30 0.40 -3.60
C ALA A 38 15.49 1.34 -4.80
N PHE A 39 15.04 2.59 -4.70
CA PHE A 39 15.17 3.56 -5.78
C PHE A 39 16.64 3.92 -6.06
N ASN A 40 17.50 4.06 -5.04
CA ASN A 40 18.94 4.28 -5.23
C ASN A 40 19.62 3.12 -5.97
N ASN A 41 19.12 1.90 -5.81
CA ASN A 41 19.60 0.71 -6.53
C ASN A 41 18.92 0.52 -7.90
N GLY A 42 18.12 1.47 -8.35
CA GLY A 42 17.40 1.40 -9.62
C GLY A 42 16.22 0.45 -9.66
N SER A 43 15.81 -0.11 -8.51
CA SER A 43 14.66 -0.99 -8.36
C SER A 43 13.33 -0.26 -8.54
N LYS A 44 12.27 -1.03 -8.76
CA LYS A 44 10.89 -0.54 -8.87
C LYS A 44 10.13 -0.78 -7.56
N VAL A 45 9.12 0.03 -7.32
CA VAL A 45 8.15 -0.15 -6.24
C VAL A 45 6.77 -0.40 -6.86
N PHE A 46 6.18 -1.53 -6.52
CA PHE A 46 4.84 -1.91 -6.97
C PHE A 46 3.83 -1.74 -5.82
N TRP A 47 2.60 -1.39 -6.18
CA TRP A 47 1.51 -1.17 -5.23
C TRP A 47 0.31 -2.01 -5.61
N CYS A 48 -0.32 -2.65 -4.64
CA CYS A 48 -1.57 -3.39 -4.86
C CYS A 48 -2.45 -3.42 -3.60
N GLY A 49 -3.74 -3.67 -3.83
CA GLY A 49 -4.76 -3.81 -2.81
C GLY A 49 -6.12 -4.10 -3.43
N ASN A 50 -7.15 -4.24 -2.61
CA ASN A 50 -8.52 -4.49 -3.07
C ASN A 50 -9.45 -3.36 -2.65
N GLY A 51 -10.48 -3.07 -3.44
CA GLY A 51 -11.51 -2.07 -3.12
C GLY A 51 -10.91 -0.68 -2.82
N GLY A 52 -11.18 -0.12 -1.63
CA GLY A 52 -10.62 1.15 -1.20
C GLY A 52 -9.08 1.14 -1.12
N SER A 53 -8.50 0.01 -0.74
CA SER A 53 -7.04 -0.17 -0.74
C SER A 53 -6.44 -0.19 -2.16
N ALA A 54 -7.19 -0.64 -3.18
CA ALA A 54 -6.79 -0.51 -4.59
C ALA A 54 -6.73 0.96 -5.02
N ALA A 55 -7.73 1.76 -4.61
CA ALA A 55 -7.74 3.20 -4.88
C ALA A 55 -6.55 3.91 -4.22
N GLN A 56 -6.21 3.53 -2.99
CA GLN A 56 -5.04 4.05 -2.27
C GLN A 56 -3.73 3.65 -2.94
N ALA A 57 -3.59 2.39 -3.34
CA ALA A 57 -2.42 1.89 -4.07
C ALA A 57 -2.19 2.68 -5.36
N ASN A 58 -3.24 2.93 -6.13
CA ASN A 58 -3.18 3.74 -7.35
C ASN A 58 -2.76 5.18 -7.06
N HIS A 59 -3.37 5.80 -6.06
CA HIS A 59 -3.06 7.17 -5.67
C HIS A 59 -1.58 7.31 -5.22
N LEU A 60 -1.12 6.47 -4.30
CA LEU A 60 0.25 6.54 -3.79
C LEU A 60 1.31 6.22 -4.86
N SER A 61 1.01 5.30 -5.78
CA SER A 61 1.87 5.07 -6.94
C SER A 61 1.97 6.31 -7.85
N ALA A 62 0.86 7.02 -8.06
CA ALA A 62 0.85 8.25 -8.84
C ALA A 62 1.66 9.38 -8.19
N GLU A 63 1.60 9.50 -6.85
CA GLU A 63 2.42 10.46 -6.10
C GLU A 63 3.92 10.21 -6.30
N MET A 64 4.36 8.95 -6.31
CA MET A 64 5.77 8.60 -6.55
C MET A 64 6.23 8.92 -7.98
N VAL A 65 5.36 8.78 -8.97
CA VAL A 65 5.70 9.06 -10.38
C VAL A 65 5.62 10.55 -10.69
N GLY A 66 4.56 11.21 -10.22
CA GLY A 66 4.25 12.60 -10.53
C GLY A 66 4.87 13.61 -9.57
N GLY A 67 5.18 13.18 -8.36
CA GLY A 67 5.57 14.03 -7.24
C GLY A 67 4.36 14.62 -6.49
N MET A 68 4.47 14.74 -5.16
CA MET A 68 3.48 15.39 -4.29
C MET A 68 3.62 16.90 -4.29
N PHE A 69 4.85 17.38 -4.48
CA PHE A 69 5.17 18.81 -4.48
C PHE A 69 5.32 19.31 -5.91
N LYS A 70 5.07 20.59 -6.12
CA LYS A 70 5.11 21.21 -7.46
C LYS A 70 6.52 21.32 -8.08
N GLU A 71 7.54 20.92 -7.36
CA GLU A 71 8.91 20.93 -7.83
C GLU A 71 9.16 19.77 -8.80
N LYS A 72 9.90 20.02 -9.88
CA LYS A 72 10.23 18.99 -10.86
C LYS A 72 11.35 18.09 -10.30
N ASN A 73 10.96 16.94 -9.79
CA ASN A 73 11.89 15.88 -9.38
C ASN A 73 12.02 14.83 -10.48
N GLU A 74 13.08 14.05 -10.42
CA GLU A 74 13.20 12.86 -11.27
C GLU A 74 12.08 11.87 -10.90
N PRO A 75 11.34 11.34 -11.89
CA PRO A 75 10.24 10.42 -11.61
C PRO A 75 10.76 9.11 -11.00
N LEU A 76 10.13 8.65 -9.94
CA LEU A 76 10.47 7.41 -9.28
C LEU A 76 9.79 6.23 -10.00
N LYS A 77 10.47 5.07 -10.03
CA LYS A 77 9.98 3.86 -10.71
C LYS A 77 8.88 3.18 -9.90
N SER A 78 7.67 3.71 -9.95
CA SER A 78 6.52 3.25 -9.20
C SER A 78 5.40 2.76 -10.13
N ILE A 79 4.77 1.62 -9.81
CA ILE A 79 3.76 0.97 -10.67
C ILE A 79 2.63 0.46 -9.77
N CYS A 80 1.38 0.82 -10.10
CA CYS A 80 0.21 0.23 -9.46
C CYS A 80 -0.31 -0.97 -10.26
N LEU A 81 -0.47 -2.12 -9.62
CA LEU A 81 -0.99 -3.34 -10.24
C LEU A 81 -2.52 -3.37 -10.37
N ASN A 82 -3.21 -2.32 -9.92
CA ASN A 82 -4.67 -2.21 -10.01
C ASN A 82 -5.17 -1.44 -11.24
N VAL A 83 -4.28 -0.94 -12.12
CA VAL A 83 -4.68 0.01 -13.17
C VAL A 83 -5.02 -0.63 -14.50
N ASP A 84 -4.47 -1.79 -14.82
CA ASP A 84 -4.80 -2.51 -16.06
C ASP A 84 -6.12 -3.27 -15.90
N THR A 85 -7.21 -2.55 -16.15
CA THR A 85 -8.57 -3.11 -16.04
C THR A 85 -8.83 -4.21 -17.06
N SER A 86 -8.21 -4.13 -18.25
CA SER A 86 -8.35 -5.17 -19.29
C SER A 86 -7.72 -6.46 -18.83
N PHE A 87 -6.49 -6.41 -18.30
CA PHE A 87 -5.84 -7.57 -17.71
C PHE A 87 -6.63 -8.15 -16.54
N ILE A 88 -7.00 -7.31 -15.56
CA ILE A 88 -7.70 -7.76 -14.35
C ILE A 88 -9.02 -8.47 -14.71
N THR A 89 -9.81 -7.90 -15.61
CA THR A 89 -11.11 -8.49 -15.99
C THR A 89 -10.96 -9.76 -16.81
N ALA A 90 -10.06 -9.78 -17.79
CA ALA A 90 -9.80 -10.96 -18.60
C ALA A 90 -9.24 -12.10 -17.75
N TRP A 91 -8.19 -11.86 -16.98
CA TRP A 91 -7.57 -12.86 -16.14
C TRP A 91 -8.50 -13.42 -15.06
N SER A 92 -9.33 -12.55 -14.45
CA SER A 92 -10.35 -13.00 -13.49
C SER A 92 -11.43 -13.87 -14.11
N ASN A 93 -11.77 -13.65 -15.39
CA ASN A 93 -12.75 -14.45 -16.13
C ASN A 93 -12.18 -15.78 -16.60
N ASP A 94 -10.95 -15.79 -17.06
CA ASP A 94 -10.32 -16.93 -17.76
C ASP A 94 -9.54 -17.84 -16.81
N ASP A 95 -9.04 -17.33 -15.69
CA ASP A 95 -8.28 -18.05 -14.67
C ASP A 95 -8.85 -17.80 -13.28
N SER A 96 -8.32 -16.80 -12.55
CA SER A 96 -8.76 -16.52 -11.18
C SER A 96 -8.46 -15.09 -10.75
N PHE A 97 -9.40 -14.47 -10.04
CA PHE A 97 -9.16 -13.22 -9.31
C PHE A 97 -8.06 -13.36 -8.25
N ASN A 98 -7.87 -14.57 -7.72
CA ASN A 98 -6.86 -14.81 -6.67
C ASN A 98 -5.43 -14.73 -7.21
N SER A 99 -5.20 -14.87 -8.50
CA SER A 99 -3.87 -14.82 -9.12
C SER A 99 -3.55 -13.50 -9.86
N ILE A 100 -4.44 -12.51 -9.86
CA ILE A 100 -4.28 -11.26 -10.62
C ILE A 100 -2.98 -10.50 -10.29
N PHE A 101 -2.60 -10.45 -9.03
CA PHE A 101 -1.37 -9.76 -8.62
C PHE A 101 -0.14 -10.63 -8.86
N THR A 102 -0.21 -11.91 -8.51
CA THR A 102 0.88 -12.87 -8.78
C THR A 102 1.27 -12.87 -10.25
N ARG A 103 0.30 -12.93 -11.15
CA ARG A 103 0.56 -12.96 -12.60
C ARG A 103 1.25 -11.69 -13.11
N GLN A 104 0.85 -10.51 -12.62
CA GLN A 104 1.51 -9.26 -12.97
C GLN A 104 2.93 -9.18 -12.38
N ILE A 105 3.12 -9.62 -11.14
CA ILE A 105 4.43 -9.68 -10.48
C ILE A 105 5.38 -10.60 -11.26
N GLN A 106 4.93 -11.76 -11.71
CA GLN A 106 5.70 -12.67 -12.57
C GLN A 106 6.22 -12.00 -13.85
N SER A 107 5.44 -11.09 -14.42
CA SER A 107 5.77 -10.41 -15.67
C SER A 107 6.66 -9.18 -15.48
N LEU A 108 6.46 -8.43 -14.40
CA LEU A 108 6.97 -7.06 -14.26
C LEU A 108 8.07 -6.91 -13.20
N CYS A 109 8.05 -7.74 -12.15
CA CYS A 109 8.99 -7.63 -11.05
C CYS A 109 10.31 -8.33 -11.35
N SER A 110 11.35 -7.76 -10.78
CA SER A 110 12.70 -8.30 -10.76
C SER A 110 13.18 -8.47 -9.33
N LYS A 111 14.21 -9.26 -9.12
CA LYS A 111 14.89 -9.38 -7.83
C LYS A 111 15.24 -7.98 -7.29
N ASN A 112 15.05 -7.77 -6.00
CA ASN A 112 15.25 -6.52 -5.24
C ASN A 112 14.20 -5.42 -5.48
N ASP A 113 13.18 -5.64 -6.32
CA ASP A 113 12.02 -4.77 -6.35
C ASP A 113 11.21 -4.89 -5.05
N ILE A 114 10.37 -3.90 -4.76
CA ILE A 114 9.49 -3.90 -3.60
C ILE A 114 8.03 -3.99 -4.07
N VAL A 115 7.25 -4.84 -3.41
CA VAL A 115 5.78 -4.86 -3.57
C VAL A 115 5.14 -4.38 -2.27
N ILE A 116 4.40 -3.28 -2.35
CA ILE A 116 3.62 -2.74 -1.24
C ILE A 116 2.19 -3.22 -1.35
N MET A 117 1.72 -3.91 -0.32
CA MET A 117 0.41 -4.56 -0.27
C MET A 117 -0.47 -3.91 0.79
N LEU A 118 -1.59 -3.30 0.38
CA LEU A 118 -2.54 -2.69 1.30
C LEU A 118 -3.73 -3.64 1.54
N SER A 119 -3.92 -4.06 2.78
CA SER A 119 -5.00 -4.99 3.16
C SER A 119 -5.49 -4.71 4.58
N THR A 120 -6.71 -4.25 4.74
CA THR A 120 -7.29 -3.98 6.07
C THR A 120 -7.40 -5.25 6.92
N SER A 121 -7.66 -6.39 6.32
CA SER A 121 -7.75 -7.70 7.01
C SER A 121 -6.45 -8.49 7.06
N GLY A 122 -5.50 -8.21 6.15
CA GLY A 122 -4.31 -9.05 5.96
C GLY A 122 -4.59 -10.49 5.48
N ASN A 123 -5.84 -10.76 5.03
CA ASN A 123 -6.28 -12.11 4.68
C ASN A 123 -6.83 -12.24 3.25
N SER A 124 -6.64 -11.23 2.40
CA SER A 124 -7.05 -11.30 0.99
C SER A 124 -6.21 -12.32 0.23
N GLU A 125 -6.82 -13.35 -0.32
CA GLU A 125 -6.14 -14.49 -0.95
C GLU A 125 -5.22 -14.07 -2.09
N ASN A 126 -5.63 -13.12 -2.92
CA ASN A 126 -4.81 -12.62 -4.03
C ASN A 126 -3.52 -11.91 -3.56
N LEU A 127 -3.54 -11.27 -2.39
CA LEU A 127 -2.35 -10.67 -1.79
C LEU A 127 -1.47 -11.72 -1.11
N ILE A 128 -2.07 -12.72 -0.48
CA ILE A 128 -1.34 -13.85 0.14
C ILE A 128 -0.55 -14.62 -0.93
N LEU A 129 -1.20 -15.02 -2.02
CA LEU A 129 -0.53 -15.71 -3.13
C LEU A 129 0.57 -14.86 -3.77
N ALA A 130 0.34 -13.55 -3.90
CA ALA A 130 1.35 -12.63 -4.39
C ALA A 130 2.55 -12.50 -3.45
N ALA A 131 2.32 -12.43 -2.14
CA ALA A 131 3.38 -12.38 -1.13
C ALA A 131 4.20 -13.66 -1.09
N ASP A 132 3.55 -14.83 -1.14
CA ASP A 132 4.24 -16.13 -1.23
C ASP A 132 5.14 -16.20 -2.46
N TYR A 133 4.65 -15.76 -3.62
CA TYR A 133 5.46 -15.70 -4.84
C TYR A 133 6.66 -14.75 -4.69
N CYS A 134 6.45 -13.56 -4.11
CA CYS A 134 7.53 -12.59 -3.85
C CYS A 134 8.64 -13.21 -3.00
N ASN A 135 8.28 -13.88 -1.90
CA ASN A 135 9.22 -14.53 -0.99
C ASN A 135 10.06 -15.60 -1.68
N GLN A 136 9.45 -16.39 -2.58
CA GLN A 136 10.15 -17.43 -3.36
C GLN A 136 11.11 -16.85 -4.40
N ASN A 137 10.94 -15.56 -4.80
CA ASN A 137 11.68 -14.94 -5.89
C ASN A 137 12.56 -13.75 -5.44
N ASN A 138 12.79 -13.58 -4.14
CA ASN A 138 13.59 -12.50 -3.57
C ASN A 138 13.10 -11.10 -3.94
N VAL A 139 11.77 -10.93 -4.00
CA VAL A 139 11.09 -9.64 -4.11
C VAL A 139 10.63 -9.23 -2.72
N THR A 140 10.99 -8.04 -2.29
CA THR A 140 10.67 -7.55 -0.94
C THR A 140 9.19 -7.22 -0.80
N VAL A 141 8.55 -7.71 0.28
CA VAL A 141 7.15 -7.42 0.60
C VAL A 141 7.05 -6.44 1.76
N VAL A 142 6.41 -5.31 1.53
CA VAL A 142 5.99 -4.37 2.58
C VAL A 142 4.48 -4.37 2.63
N SER A 143 3.89 -4.67 3.79
CA SER A 143 2.43 -4.67 3.92
C SER A 143 1.92 -3.59 4.88
N PHE A 144 0.74 -3.07 4.56
CA PHE A 144 -0.09 -2.25 5.43
C PHE A 144 -1.30 -3.06 5.84
N THR A 145 -1.46 -3.32 7.15
CA THR A 145 -2.55 -4.15 7.67
C THR A 145 -3.31 -3.49 8.81
N GLY A 146 -4.47 -4.03 9.11
CA GLY A 146 -5.28 -3.70 10.28
C GLY A 146 -5.78 -4.95 10.99
N ASN A 147 -6.83 -4.86 11.78
CA ASN A 147 -7.38 -5.94 12.59
C ASN A 147 -6.29 -6.65 13.44
N ASP A 148 -6.12 -7.94 13.26
CA ASP A 148 -5.06 -8.77 13.85
C ASP A 148 -3.81 -8.88 12.95
N GLY A 149 -3.84 -8.24 11.78
CA GLY A 149 -2.77 -8.28 10.78
C GLY A 149 -2.88 -9.41 9.77
N GLY A 150 -3.63 -10.45 10.08
CA GLY A 150 -3.86 -11.60 9.22
C GLY A 150 -2.60 -12.37 8.82
N LYS A 151 -2.73 -13.24 7.84
CA LYS A 151 -1.63 -14.06 7.30
C LYS A 151 -0.54 -13.23 6.63
N LEU A 152 -0.90 -12.07 6.09
CA LEU A 152 0.03 -11.23 5.34
C LEU A 152 1.20 -10.72 6.19
N VAL A 153 1.00 -10.56 7.50
CA VAL A 153 2.08 -10.16 8.43
C VAL A 153 3.26 -11.14 8.39
N SER A 154 2.98 -12.44 8.44
CA SER A 154 4.03 -13.47 8.43
C SER A 154 4.72 -13.66 7.08
N LEU A 155 4.12 -13.13 6.00
CA LEU A 155 4.62 -13.16 4.63
C LEU A 155 5.34 -11.88 4.22
N SER A 156 5.43 -10.90 5.11
CA SER A 156 6.01 -9.58 4.82
C SER A 156 7.37 -9.41 5.46
N ASP A 157 8.33 -8.86 4.72
CA ASP A 157 9.63 -8.42 5.24
C ASP A 157 9.48 -7.25 6.21
N TYR A 158 8.43 -6.45 5.98
CA TYR A 158 8.05 -5.37 6.88
C TYR A 158 6.54 -5.13 6.86
N ASN A 159 5.95 -4.97 8.04
CA ASN A 159 4.53 -4.70 8.20
C ASN A 159 4.27 -3.41 8.98
N ILE A 160 3.46 -2.53 8.40
CA ILE A 160 2.87 -1.36 9.07
C ILE A 160 1.47 -1.75 9.51
N HIS A 161 1.32 -1.99 10.81
CA HIS A 161 0.07 -2.49 11.38
C HIS A 161 -0.70 -1.39 12.10
N ILE A 162 -1.97 -1.21 11.75
CA ILE A 162 -2.91 -0.30 12.39
C ILE A 162 -3.79 -1.07 13.36
N LYS A 163 -3.67 -0.77 14.64
CA LYS A 163 -4.47 -1.38 15.71
C LYS A 163 -5.91 -0.86 15.70
N SER A 164 -6.70 -1.32 14.76
CA SER A 164 -8.13 -1.02 14.63
C SER A 164 -8.82 -2.18 13.92
N ASP A 165 -10.08 -2.43 14.24
CA ASP A 165 -10.99 -3.36 13.55
C ASP A 165 -11.96 -2.63 12.59
N CYS A 166 -11.93 -1.31 12.58
CA CYS A 166 -12.74 -0.47 11.71
C CYS A 166 -12.01 -0.24 10.37
N THR A 167 -12.54 -0.80 9.29
CA THR A 167 -11.95 -0.70 7.94
C THR A 167 -11.69 0.76 7.53
N GLN A 168 -12.58 1.68 7.83
CA GLN A 168 -12.43 3.09 7.49
C GLN A 168 -11.23 3.72 8.23
N ARG A 169 -11.11 3.48 9.52
CA ARG A 169 -9.98 3.98 10.35
C ARG A 169 -8.66 3.40 9.86
N ILE A 170 -8.64 2.11 9.50
CA ILE A 170 -7.45 1.46 8.94
C ILE A 170 -7.06 2.12 7.62
N GLN A 171 -8.01 2.30 6.69
CA GLN A 171 -7.72 2.93 5.39
C GLN A 171 -7.29 4.39 5.52
N GLU A 172 -7.92 5.17 6.40
CA GLU A 172 -7.51 6.54 6.68
C GLU A 172 -6.07 6.62 7.18
N MET A 173 -5.65 5.68 8.03
CA MET A 173 -4.26 5.59 8.48
C MET A 173 -3.32 5.10 7.37
N HIS A 174 -3.71 4.14 6.55
CA HIS A 174 -2.91 3.67 5.42
C HIS A 174 -2.60 4.80 4.45
N ILE A 175 -3.59 5.63 4.10
CA ILE A 175 -3.35 6.75 3.18
C ILE A 175 -2.53 7.86 3.82
N LEU A 176 -2.75 8.19 5.09
CA LEU A 176 -1.96 9.17 5.83
C LEU A 176 -0.47 8.76 5.87
N ILE A 177 -0.20 7.51 6.26
CA ILE A 177 1.16 6.98 6.33
C ILE A 177 1.78 6.89 4.93
N GLY A 178 1.00 6.48 3.94
CA GLY A 178 1.43 6.46 2.55
C GLY A 178 1.87 7.84 2.05
N HIS A 179 1.11 8.90 2.35
CA HIS A 179 1.49 10.28 2.02
C HIS A 179 2.79 10.71 2.73
N ILE A 180 2.95 10.39 4.02
CA ILE A 180 4.19 10.71 4.75
C ILE A 180 5.39 10.02 4.08
N ILE A 181 5.26 8.74 3.74
CA ILE A 181 6.32 8.00 3.05
C ILE A 181 6.62 8.62 1.69
N CYS A 182 5.60 8.92 0.88
CA CYS A 182 5.79 9.55 -0.43
C CYS A 182 6.50 10.90 -0.30
N ALA A 183 6.07 11.74 0.63
CA ALA A 183 6.67 13.05 0.88
C ALA A 183 8.15 12.96 1.29
N GLU A 184 8.49 12.07 2.23
CA GLU A 184 9.86 11.91 2.70
C GLU A 184 10.78 11.27 1.65
N VAL A 185 10.28 10.31 0.89
CA VAL A 185 11.02 9.71 -0.23
C VAL A 185 11.28 10.76 -1.32
N GLU A 186 10.26 11.54 -1.71
CA GLU A 186 10.42 12.62 -2.66
C GLU A 186 11.41 13.68 -2.16
N ASN A 187 11.32 14.08 -0.89
CA ASN A 187 12.22 15.04 -0.27
C ASN A 187 13.69 14.58 -0.30
N TYR A 188 13.94 13.27 -0.11
CA TYR A 188 15.29 12.71 -0.22
C TYR A 188 15.88 12.82 -1.63
N PHE A 189 15.06 12.67 -2.67
CA PHE A 189 15.50 12.75 -4.08
C PHE A 189 15.42 14.17 -4.68
N LYS A 190 15.01 15.18 -3.91
CA LYS A 190 15.12 16.59 -4.32
C LYS A 190 16.58 16.95 -4.57
N LYS A 191 16.82 17.56 -5.72
CA LYS A 191 18.12 18.15 -6.07
C LYS A 191 18.22 19.59 -5.59
#